data_7d2f8f7d3ba8dfd34433ea4b3c22e2a6
#
_entry.id   7d2f8f7d3ba8dfd34433ea4b3c22e2a6
#
_cell.length_a   1.000
_cell.length_b   1.000
_cell.length_c   1.000
_cell.angle_alpha   90.00
_cell.angle_beta   90.00
_cell.angle_gamma   90.00
#
_symmetry.space_group_name_H-M   'P 1'
#
loop_
_entity.id
_entity.type
_entity.pdbx_description
1 polymer ?
#
loop_
_entity_poly.entity_id
_entity_poly.type
_entity_poly.pdbx_seq_one_letter_code
_entity_poly.pdbx_strand_id
1 'polypeptide(L)'
;SLRRYAMERLGLGQKDEQGAAVGMEMVSEAAKGANRTKTVSEIQIDLGEYTINHQMDQILQDIYRRKPDVVGFSCYIWNIVYVKELIHDLKKVLPQVRIWMGGPEASYDAVHLMDELPEVELIMQGEGEETFTRLVEACECGTEVCFSELPGIVLRRSDGTIEVHRPAPLMNLDDIPFSYGDLSGLE
;
A
#
# COMPACT_ATOMS: atom_id res chain seq x y z
N SER A 1 0.19 -4.18 -12.04
CA SER A 1 -0.17 -3.80 -10.67
C SER A 1 0.97 -3.04 -10.03
N LEU A 2 0.68 -2.24 -9.02
CA LEU A 2 1.65 -1.46 -8.23
C LEU A 2 2.81 -2.33 -7.74
N ARG A 3 2.49 -3.51 -7.20
CA ARG A 3 3.49 -4.48 -6.75
C ARG A 3 4.51 -4.82 -7.83
N ARG A 4 4.04 -5.19 -9.03
CA ARG A 4 4.94 -5.58 -10.12
C ARG A 4 5.84 -4.43 -10.54
N TYR A 5 5.29 -3.23 -10.67
CA TYR A 5 6.06 -2.04 -10.98
C TYR A 5 7.15 -1.79 -9.94
N ALA A 6 6.78 -1.78 -8.65
CA ALA A 6 7.73 -1.59 -7.57
C ALA A 6 8.79 -2.69 -7.52
N MET A 7 8.42 -3.96 -7.67
CA MET A 7 9.36 -5.08 -7.66
C MET A 7 10.36 -5.02 -8.81
N GLU A 8 9.93 -4.67 -10.03
CA GLU A 8 10.83 -4.51 -11.18
C GLU A 8 11.78 -3.33 -10.99
N ARG A 9 11.28 -2.19 -10.51
CA ARG A 9 12.10 -0.99 -10.25
C ARG A 9 13.12 -1.21 -9.14
N LEU A 10 12.77 -1.96 -8.11
CA LEU A 10 13.62 -2.25 -6.95
C LEU A 10 14.46 -3.52 -7.12
N GLY A 11 14.30 -4.26 -8.22
CA GLY A 11 15.03 -5.51 -8.46
C GLY A 11 14.65 -6.65 -7.52
N LEU A 12 13.44 -6.63 -6.93
CA LEU A 12 12.96 -7.64 -6.01
C LEU A 12 12.43 -8.87 -6.78
N GLY A 13 12.79 -10.06 -6.34
CA GLY A 13 12.36 -11.32 -6.98
C GLY A 13 10.87 -11.62 -6.79
N GLN A 14 10.24 -12.21 -7.83
CA GLN A 14 8.83 -12.63 -7.78
C GLN A 14 8.66 -13.96 -7.05
N LYS A 15 7.61 -14.06 -6.21
CA LYS A 15 6.97 -15.34 -5.87
C LYS A 15 5.55 -15.30 -6.42
N ASP A 16 5.24 -16.24 -7.31
CA ASP A 16 3.97 -16.31 -8.03
C ASP A 16 2.88 -16.96 -7.17
N GLU A 17 1.69 -16.32 -7.11
CA GLU A 17 0.42 -16.97 -6.84
C GLU A 17 -0.67 -16.34 -7.72
N GLN A 18 -1.45 -17.21 -8.39
CA GLN A 18 -2.50 -16.85 -9.35
C GLN A 18 -3.86 -16.65 -8.69
N GLY A 19 -4.58 -15.61 -9.10
CA GLY A 19 -6.00 -15.44 -8.77
C GLY A 19 -6.50 -14.01 -8.99
N ALA A 20 -7.62 -13.85 -9.71
CA ALA A 20 -8.23 -12.57 -10.05
C ALA A 20 -9.01 -11.99 -8.87
N ALA A 21 -8.70 -10.76 -8.44
CA ALA A 21 -9.33 -10.17 -7.26
C ALA A 21 -9.18 -8.66 -7.12
N VAL A 22 -9.92 -8.11 -6.19
CA VAL A 22 -9.85 -6.72 -5.73
C VAL A 22 -8.56 -6.53 -4.94
N GLY A 23 -7.65 -5.69 -5.46
CA GLY A 23 -6.29 -5.59 -4.93
C GLY A 23 -6.21 -4.93 -3.55
N MET A 24 -5.60 -5.63 -2.62
CA MET A 24 -5.03 -5.08 -1.41
C MET A 24 -3.55 -5.43 -1.41
N GLU A 25 -2.69 -4.42 -1.33
CA GLU A 25 -1.25 -4.61 -1.28
C GLU A 25 -0.78 -4.55 0.17
N MET A 26 -0.03 -5.55 0.59
CA MET A 26 0.58 -5.61 1.91
C MET A 26 2.08 -5.53 1.77
N VAL A 27 2.68 -4.62 2.49
CA VAL A 27 4.13 -4.54 2.65
C VAL A 27 4.47 -5.15 4.00
N SER A 28 5.08 -6.31 4.02
CA SER A 28 5.61 -6.87 5.24
C SER A 28 7.11 -6.65 5.30
N GLU A 29 7.57 -6.06 6.38
CA GLU A 29 8.96 -6.05 6.74
C GLU A 29 9.26 -7.28 7.58
N ALA A 30 10.16 -8.15 7.15
CA ALA A 30 10.69 -9.21 7.98
C ALA A 30 11.69 -8.60 8.99
N ALA A 31 11.23 -8.06 10.12
CA ALA A 31 12.10 -7.51 11.13
C ALA A 31 12.17 -8.37 12.39
N LYS A 32 13.35 -8.89 12.68
CA LYS A 32 13.76 -9.22 14.05
C LYS A 32 14.87 -8.26 14.46
N GLY A 33 14.59 -7.44 15.46
CA GLY A 33 15.62 -6.70 16.21
C GLY A 33 15.72 -5.21 15.89
N ALA A 34 15.70 -4.45 16.97
CA ALA A 34 15.79 -3.00 17.02
C ALA A 34 17.02 -2.44 16.28
N ASN A 35 16.82 -1.31 15.60
CA ASN A 35 17.86 -0.37 15.19
C ASN A 35 18.83 -0.84 14.07
N ARG A 36 18.30 -1.27 12.92
CA ARG A 36 19.09 -1.43 11.69
C ARG A 36 18.36 -0.76 10.53
N THR A 37 19.06 0.13 9.83
CA THR A 37 18.68 0.58 8.50
C THR A 37 18.63 -0.66 7.61
N LYS A 38 17.45 -1.01 7.10
CA LYS A 38 17.26 -2.20 6.24
C LYS A 38 17.58 -1.82 4.80
N THR A 39 18.14 -2.75 4.06
CA THR A 39 18.37 -2.59 2.62
C THR A 39 17.13 -3.03 1.84
N VAL A 40 16.89 -2.48 0.63
CA VAL A 40 15.73 -2.82 -0.25
C VAL A 40 15.57 -4.32 -0.42
N SER A 41 16.68 -5.06 -0.37
CA SER A 41 16.67 -6.53 -0.44
C SER A 41 16.03 -7.24 0.76
N GLU A 42 15.77 -6.51 1.87
CA GLU A 42 15.14 -7.05 3.08
C GLU A 42 13.63 -6.74 3.16
N ILE A 43 13.10 -5.93 2.22
CA ILE A 43 11.67 -5.62 2.12
C ILE A 43 10.95 -6.72 1.34
N GLN A 44 9.92 -7.28 1.93
CA GLN A 44 9.02 -8.22 1.27
C GLN A 44 7.70 -7.53 0.97
N ILE A 45 7.23 -7.62 -0.29
CA ILE A 45 5.94 -7.10 -0.73
C ILE A 45 5.04 -8.28 -1.07
N ASP A 46 3.98 -8.48 -0.30
CA ASP A 46 2.97 -9.50 -0.54
C ASP A 46 1.69 -8.86 -1.09
N LEU A 47 1.05 -9.49 -2.06
CA LEU A 47 -0.25 -9.10 -2.57
C LEU A 47 -1.33 -9.94 -1.90
N GLY A 48 -2.30 -9.27 -1.28
CA GLY A 48 -3.53 -9.87 -0.80
C GLY A 48 -4.67 -9.56 -1.76
N GLU A 49 -5.23 -10.58 -2.40
CA GLU A 49 -6.33 -10.45 -3.34
C GLU A 49 -7.61 -11.03 -2.72
N TYR A 50 -8.61 -10.18 -2.49
CA TYR A 50 -9.88 -10.59 -1.91
C TYR A 50 -11.03 -10.11 -2.77
N THR A 51 -12.09 -10.89 -2.81
CA THR A 51 -13.33 -10.52 -3.49
C THR A 51 -14.36 -10.03 -2.46
N ILE A 52 -15.41 -9.35 -2.93
CA ILE A 52 -16.55 -8.95 -2.09
C ILE A 52 -17.30 -10.13 -1.45
N ASN A 53 -17.00 -11.36 -1.89
CA ASN A 53 -17.60 -12.58 -1.33
C ASN A 53 -16.80 -13.15 -0.15
N HIS A 54 -15.58 -12.65 0.10
CA HIS A 54 -14.84 -13.02 1.29
C HIS A 54 -15.46 -12.35 2.52
N GLN A 55 -15.59 -13.11 3.58
CA GLN A 55 -16.03 -12.55 4.86
C GLN A 55 -14.90 -11.69 5.46
N MET A 56 -15.26 -10.58 6.06
CA MET A 56 -14.31 -9.64 6.68
C MET A 56 -13.36 -10.34 7.67
N ASP A 57 -13.89 -11.25 8.48
CA ASP A 57 -13.11 -12.02 9.45
C ASP A 57 -12.02 -12.88 8.78
N GLN A 58 -12.28 -13.42 7.60
CA GLN A 58 -11.29 -14.22 6.85
C GLN A 58 -10.16 -13.34 6.34
N ILE A 59 -10.49 -12.15 5.83
CA ILE A 59 -9.50 -11.17 5.38
C ILE A 59 -8.64 -10.71 6.57
N LEU A 60 -9.29 -10.36 7.68
CA LEU A 60 -8.61 -9.94 8.91
C LEU A 60 -7.67 -11.01 9.45
N GLN A 61 -8.11 -12.28 9.46
CA GLN A 61 -7.28 -13.41 9.88
C GLN A 61 -6.07 -13.64 8.98
N ASP A 62 -6.24 -13.47 7.65
CA ASP A 62 -5.13 -13.63 6.71
C ASP A 62 -4.08 -12.54 6.92
N ILE A 63 -4.50 -11.28 7.02
CA ILE A 63 -3.59 -10.17 7.32
C ILE A 63 -2.89 -10.39 8.67
N TYR A 64 -3.66 -10.78 9.69
CA TYR A 64 -3.10 -11.03 11.03
C TYR A 64 -2.02 -12.14 11.03
N ARG A 65 -2.20 -13.19 10.24
CA ARG A 65 -1.21 -14.27 10.12
C ARG A 65 0.07 -13.84 9.43
N ARG A 66 -0.03 -12.93 8.46
CA ARG A 66 1.13 -12.39 7.73
C ARG A 66 1.93 -11.39 8.54
N LYS A 67 1.31 -10.77 9.56
CA LYS A 67 1.95 -9.78 10.46
C LYS A 67 2.72 -8.69 9.70
N PRO A 68 2.09 -7.99 8.77
CA PRO A 68 2.75 -6.93 8.02
C PRO A 68 3.07 -5.74 8.91
N ASP A 69 4.15 -5.02 8.58
CA ASP A 69 4.45 -3.72 9.20
C ASP A 69 3.60 -2.60 8.59
N VAL A 70 3.28 -2.73 7.30
CA VAL A 70 2.44 -1.80 6.54
C VAL A 70 1.38 -2.57 5.76
N VAL A 71 0.15 -2.08 5.75
CA VAL A 71 -0.93 -2.56 4.87
C VAL A 71 -1.40 -1.42 3.99
N GLY A 72 -1.28 -1.59 2.66
CA GLY A 72 -1.78 -0.67 1.65
C GLY A 72 -3.10 -1.17 1.07
N PHE A 73 -4.13 -0.31 1.06
CA PHE A 73 -5.43 -0.61 0.50
C PHE A 73 -5.64 0.12 -0.82
N SER A 74 -6.02 -0.61 -1.87
CA SER A 74 -6.49 -0.04 -3.12
C SER A 74 -8.00 0.20 -3.06
N CYS A 75 -8.41 1.47 -3.08
CA CYS A 75 -9.76 1.92 -2.76
C CYS A 75 -10.52 2.35 -4.01
N TYR A 76 -11.66 1.71 -4.20
CA TYR A 76 -12.63 1.97 -5.25
C TYR A 76 -14.01 2.15 -4.64
N ILE A 77 -14.95 2.73 -5.40
CA ILE A 77 -16.32 2.99 -4.95
C ILE A 77 -17.04 1.75 -4.41
N TRP A 78 -16.69 0.56 -4.90
CA TRP A 78 -17.33 -0.70 -4.48
C TRP A 78 -16.70 -1.34 -3.23
N ASN A 79 -15.50 -0.96 -2.82
CA ASN A 79 -14.85 -1.58 -1.66
C ASN A 79 -14.55 -0.61 -0.51
N ILE A 80 -14.68 0.69 -0.70
CA ILE A 80 -14.28 1.69 0.29
C ILE A 80 -14.97 1.49 1.65
N VAL A 81 -16.24 1.11 1.67
CA VAL A 81 -16.99 0.87 2.92
C VAL A 81 -16.37 -0.31 3.68
N TYR A 82 -16.08 -1.42 2.97
CA TYR A 82 -15.43 -2.58 3.58
C TYR A 82 -14.02 -2.28 4.06
N VAL A 83 -13.26 -1.49 3.31
CA VAL A 83 -11.91 -1.08 3.68
C VAL A 83 -11.92 -0.27 4.97
N LYS A 84 -12.86 0.67 5.14
CA LYS A 84 -13.00 1.47 6.36
C LYS A 84 -13.26 0.59 7.59
N GLU A 85 -14.20 -0.35 7.50
CA GLU A 85 -14.49 -1.29 8.58
C GLU A 85 -13.28 -2.18 8.90
N LEU A 86 -12.63 -2.69 7.85
CA LEU A 86 -11.45 -3.55 7.99
C LEU A 86 -10.29 -2.82 8.66
N ILE A 87 -10.01 -1.56 8.32
CA ILE A 87 -8.99 -0.72 8.95
C ILE A 87 -9.24 -0.62 10.46
N HIS A 88 -10.48 -0.31 10.83
CA HIS A 88 -10.84 -0.18 12.24
C HIS A 88 -10.61 -1.48 13.03
N ASP A 89 -11.01 -2.63 12.46
CA ASP A 89 -10.83 -3.93 13.10
C ASP A 89 -9.36 -4.37 13.08
N LEU A 90 -8.63 -4.07 12.00
CA LEU A 90 -7.21 -4.37 11.89
C LEU A 90 -6.38 -3.68 12.97
N LYS A 91 -6.67 -2.41 13.26
CA LYS A 91 -5.98 -1.67 14.33
C LYS A 91 -6.27 -2.18 15.73
N LYS A 92 -7.39 -2.90 15.94
CA LYS A 92 -7.67 -3.58 17.23
C LYS A 92 -6.77 -4.80 17.42
N VAL A 93 -6.49 -5.55 16.36
CA VAL A 93 -5.71 -6.80 16.44
C VAL A 93 -4.22 -6.62 16.12
N LEU A 94 -3.88 -5.59 15.34
CA LEU A 94 -2.51 -5.19 15.00
C LEU A 94 -2.34 -3.68 15.22
N PRO A 95 -2.27 -3.19 16.46
CA PRO A 95 -2.25 -1.75 16.76
C PRO A 95 -1.05 -1.02 16.17
N GLN A 96 0.07 -1.72 15.92
CA GLN A 96 1.30 -1.13 15.38
C GLN A 96 1.36 -1.11 13.85
N VAL A 97 0.43 -1.78 13.15
CA VAL A 97 0.44 -1.80 11.69
C VAL A 97 0.21 -0.39 11.15
N ARG A 98 1.01 0.00 10.17
CA ARG A 98 0.83 1.26 9.45
C ARG A 98 -0.18 1.04 8.34
N ILE A 99 -1.10 1.99 8.17
CA ILE A 99 -2.18 1.90 7.18
C ILE A 99 -1.96 2.95 6.11
N TRP A 100 -1.83 2.50 4.88
CA TRP A 100 -1.78 3.32 3.69
C TRP A 100 -3.00 3.07 2.82
N MET A 101 -3.43 4.08 2.09
CA MET A 101 -4.53 3.96 1.15
C MET A 101 -4.12 4.57 -0.19
N GLY A 102 -4.76 4.11 -1.26
CA GLY A 102 -4.61 4.65 -2.60
C GLY A 102 -5.80 4.26 -3.46
N GLY A 103 -5.74 4.60 -4.74
CA GLY A 103 -6.82 4.37 -5.69
C GLY A 103 -7.78 5.54 -5.84
N PRO A 104 -8.69 5.48 -6.84
CA PRO A 104 -9.52 6.62 -7.23
C PRO A 104 -10.38 7.18 -6.09
N GLU A 105 -10.96 6.30 -5.29
CA GLU A 105 -11.87 6.73 -4.21
C GLU A 105 -11.12 7.38 -3.05
N ALA A 106 -9.94 6.88 -2.69
CA ALA A 106 -9.12 7.49 -1.65
C ALA A 106 -8.47 8.80 -2.11
N SER A 107 -8.12 8.91 -3.41
CA SER A 107 -7.48 10.10 -3.96
C SER A 107 -8.41 11.29 -4.09
N TYR A 108 -9.72 11.06 -4.28
CA TYR A 108 -10.70 12.10 -4.61
C TYR A 108 -10.85 13.15 -3.49
N ASP A 109 -10.97 12.71 -2.26
CA ASP A 109 -11.08 13.58 -1.08
C ASP A 109 -10.22 13.07 0.08
N ALA A 110 -8.92 13.00 -0.18
CA ALA A 110 -7.96 12.36 0.72
C ALA A 110 -7.89 13.02 2.10
N VAL A 111 -8.02 14.34 2.17
CA VAL A 111 -7.98 15.07 3.45
C VAL A 111 -9.19 14.72 4.32
N HIS A 112 -10.40 14.76 3.74
CA HIS A 112 -11.61 14.39 4.47
C HIS A 112 -11.59 12.92 4.91
N LEU A 113 -11.10 12.03 4.03
CA LEU A 113 -10.97 10.62 4.36
C LEU A 113 -9.98 10.38 5.50
N MET A 114 -8.88 11.13 5.56
CA MET A 114 -7.95 11.08 6.69
C MET A 114 -8.57 11.63 7.97
N ASP A 115 -9.39 12.69 7.90
CA ASP A 115 -10.10 13.20 9.08
C ASP A 115 -11.10 12.17 9.62
N GLU A 116 -11.77 11.43 8.74
CA GLU A 116 -12.70 10.36 9.10
C GLU A 116 -11.98 9.13 9.68
N LEU A 117 -10.78 8.81 9.20
CA LEU A 117 -10.02 7.61 9.57
C LEU A 117 -8.68 7.99 10.24
N PRO A 118 -8.68 8.25 11.55
CA PRO A 118 -7.46 8.60 12.28
C PRO A 118 -6.39 7.51 12.28
N GLU A 119 -6.76 6.28 11.96
CA GLU A 119 -5.85 5.13 11.84
C GLU A 119 -4.98 5.17 10.58
N VAL A 120 -5.39 5.93 9.57
CA VAL A 120 -4.68 6.05 8.30
C VAL A 120 -3.51 7.02 8.46
N GLU A 121 -2.32 6.53 8.13
CA GLU A 121 -1.10 7.31 8.14
C GLU A 121 -0.90 8.09 6.84
N LEU A 122 -1.21 7.46 5.70
CA LEU A 122 -0.88 8.00 4.40
C LEU A 122 -1.93 7.64 3.35
N ILE A 123 -2.23 8.60 2.47
CA ILE A 123 -3.03 8.37 1.25
C ILE A 123 -2.21 8.77 0.04
N MET A 124 -2.05 7.84 -0.92
CA MET A 124 -1.46 8.10 -2.23
C MET A 124 -2.51 8.74 -3.14
N GLN A 125 -2.16 9.85 -3.77
CA GLN A 125 -3.01 10.58 -4.71
C GLN A 125 -2.53 10.40 -6.16
N GLY A 126 -3.47 10.21 -7.07
CA GLY A 126 -3.18 10.03 -8.50
C GLY A 126 -2.69 8.63 -8.84
N GLU A 127 -1.74 8.57 -9.78
CA GLU A 127 -1.12 7.33 -10.21
C GLU A 127 -0.18 6.81 -9.13
N GLY A 128 -0.50 5.62 -8.59
CA GLY A 128 0.15 5.10 -7.39
C GLY A 128 1.50 4.43 -7.63
N GLU A 129 1.82 4.05 -8.87
CA GLU A 129 2.95 3.18 -9.19
C GLU A 129 4.30 3.76 -8.74
N GLU A 130 4.60 4.97 -9.18
CA GLU A 130 5.84 5.65 -8.81
C GLU A 130 5.84 6.04 -7.33
N THR A 131 4.70 6.55 -6.85
CA THR A 131 4.55 6.97 -5.45
C THR A 131 4.73 5.79 -4.50
N PHE A 132 4.13 4.63 -4.82
CA PHE A 132 4.29 3.41 -4.03
C PHE A 132 5.74 2.93 -4.02
N THR A 133 6.42 2.93 -5.17
CA THR A 133 7.83 2.55 -5.25
C THR A 133 8.69 3.42 -4.35
N ARG A 134 8.51 4.75 -4.40
CA ARG A 134 9.23 5.69 -3.54
C ARG A 134 8.90 5.54 -2.05
N LEU A 135 7.65 5.19 -1.73
CA LEU A 135 7.27 4.89 -0.35
C LEU A 135 7.98 3.64 0.18
N VAL A 136 8.09 2.60 -0.65
CA VAL A 136 8.85 1.39 -0.29
C VAL A 136 10.33 1.72 -0.08
N GLU A 137 10.94 2.51 -0.97
CA GLU A 137 12.33 3.01 -0.79
C GLU A 137 12.47 3.83 0.50
N ALA A 138 11.50 4.69 0.80
CA ALA A 138 11.52 5.52 2.01
C ALA A 138 11.35 4.70 3.31
N CYS A 139 10.72 3.53 3.26
CA CYS A 139 10.66 2.61 4.39
C CYS A 139 12.04 2.16 4.88
N GLU A 140 13.04 2.08 3.98
CA GLU A 140 14.41 1.76 4.37
C GLU A 140 15.05 2.81 5.28
N CYS A 141 14.70 4.07 5.05
CA CYS A 141 15.21 5.19 5.83
C CYS A 141 14.67 5.17 7.28
N GLY A 142 13.48 4.62 7.50
CA GLY A 142 12.89 4.40 8.83
C GLY A 142 12.52 5.66 9.60
N THR A 143 12.52 6.83 8.97
CA THR A 143 12.19 8.11 9.61
C THR A 143 11.07 8.84 8.86
N GLU A 144 10.24 9.61 9.59
CA GLU A 144 9.20 10.47 9.00
C GLU A 144 9.77 11.47 7.98
N VAL A 145 11.03 11.85 8.12
CA VAL A 145 11.72 12.79 7.22
C VAL A 145 11.77 12.24 5.78
N CYS A 146 11.85 10.93 5.62
CA CYS A 146 11.93 10.30 4.29
C CYS A 146 10.62 10.43 3.49
N PHE A 147 9.48 10.63 4.16
CA PHE A 147 8.19 10.86 3.51
C PHE A 147 7.92 12.35 3.23
N SER A 148 8.61 13.27 3.93
CA SER A 148 8.27 14.71 3.91
C SER A 148 8.43 15.39 2.56
N GLU A 149 9.20 14.83 1.64
CA GLU A 149 9.44 15.41 0.31
C GLU A 149 8.79 14.62 -0.83
N LEU A 150 8.13 13.50 -0.52
CA LEU A 150 7.49 12.67 -1.53
C LEU A 150 6.28 13.39 -2.14
N PRO A 151 6.20 13.54 -3.48
CA PRO A 151 5.02 14.08 -4.12
C PRO A 151 3.89 13.04 -4.17
N GLY A 152 2.66 13.52 -4.34
CA GLY A 152 1.50 12.65 -4.55
C GLY A 152 1.02 11.93 -3.31
N ILE A 153 1.25 12.47 -2.12
CA ILE A 153 0.74 11.90 -0.87
C ILE A 153 0.06 12.95 0.01
N VAL A 154 -0.86 12.46 0.82
CA VAL A 154 -1.39 13.15 2.00
C VAL A 154 -0.92 12.34 3.21
N LEU A 155 -0.23 12.98 4.13
CA LEU A 155 0.47 12.33 5.24
C LEU A 155 -0.05 12.85 6.57
N ARG A 156 -0.30 11.96 7.52
CA ARG A 156 -0.54 12.30 8.93
C ARG A 156 0.78 12.28 9.67
N ARG A 157 1.14 13.42 10.26
CA ARG A 157 2.32 13.54 11.12
C ARG A 157 2.08 12.92 12.49
N SER A 158 3.15 12.65 13.21
CA SER A 158 3.11 12.13 14.58
C SER A 158 2.38 13.05 15.57
N ASP A 159 2.31 14.35 15.30
CA ASP A 159 1.53 15.32 16.06
C ASP A 159 0.03 15.35 15.69
N GLY A 160 -0.38 14.51 14.73
CA GLY A 160 -1.74 14.40 14.23
C GLY A 160 -2.08 15.37 13.09
N THR A 161 -1.20 16.29 12.72
CA THR A 161 -1.44 17.22 11.60
C THR A 161 -1.47 16.47 10.26
N ILE A 162 -2.34 16.92 9.35
CA ILE A 162 -2.44 16.39 7.98
C ILE A 162 -1.69 17.33 7.05
N GLU A 163 -0.74 16.78 6.33
CA GLU A 163 0.08 17.50 5.36
C GLU A 163 -0.26 17.02 3.94
N VAL A 164 -0.59 17.96 3.06
CA VAL A 164 -0.86 17.67 1.65
C VAL A 164 0.38 18.03 0.85
N HIS A 165 0.95 17.04 0.18
CA HIS A 165 2.13 17.25 -0.64
C HIS A 165 1.76 17.67 -2.06
N ARG A 166 2.75 18.25 -2.78
CA ARG A 166 2.58 18.61 -4.19
C ARG A 166 2.13 17.38 -4.99
N PRO A 167 1.33 17.56 -6.06
CA PRO A 167 0.95 16.45 -6.94
C PRO A 167 2.17 15.69 -7.48
N ALA A 168 2.03 14.38 -7.65
CA ALA A 168 3.02 13.59 -8.36
C ALA A 168 3.05 14.00 -9.84
N PRO A 169 4.22 13.95 -10.50
CA PRO A 169 4.28 14.08 -11.96
C PRO A 169 3.45 12.99 -12.63
N LEU A 170 2.81 13.31 -13.75
CA LEU A 170 2.15 12.28 -14.57
C LEU A 170 3.21 11.30 -15.08
N MET A 171 2.91 10.01 -14.95
CA MET A 171 3.76 8.96 -15.48
C MET A 171 3.64 8.87 -17.00
N ASN A 172 4.75 8.53 -17.66
CA ASN A 172 4.69 8.08 -19.02
C ASN A 172 4.19 6.62 -19.03
N LEU A 173 3.07 6.36 -19.71
CA LEU A 173 2.47 5.02 -19.78
C LEU A 173 3.41 3.98 -20.42
N ASP A 174 4.34 4.42 -21.27
CA ASP A 174 5.33 3.54 -21.89
C ASP A 174 6.38 3.00 -20.90
N ASP A 175 6.51 3.65 -19.74
CA ASP A 175 7.44 3.23 -18.68
C ASP A 175 6.81 2.20 -17.73
N ILE A 176 5.49 1.92 -17.89
CA ILE A 176 4.80 0.94 -17.04
C ILE A 176 5.05 -0.47 -17.57
N PRO A 177 5.63 -1.38 -16.77
CA PRO A 177 5.82 -2.76 -17.18
C PRO A 177 4.49 -3.44 -17.52
N PHE A 178 4.44 -4.16 -18.64
CA PHE A 178 3.25 -4.89 -19.04
C PHE A 178 2.88 -5.94 -17.97
N SER A 179 1.76 -5.73 -17.30
CA SER A 179 1.40 -6.51 -16.10
C SER A 179 0.74 -7.87 -16.40
N TYR A 180 0.29 -8.09 -17.63
CA TYR A 180 -0.21 -9.40 -18.06
C TYR A 180 0.98 -10.20 -18.59
N GLY A 181 1.39 -11.25 -17.90
CA GLY A 181 2.49 -12.09 -18.30
C GLY A 181 2.43 -12.60 -19.77
N ASP A 182 3.01 -13.74 -20.06
CA ASP A 182 2.92 -14.36 -21.38
C ASP A 182 1.45 -14.65 -21.75
N LEU A 183 0.94 -13.98 -22.77
CA LEU A 183 -0.42 -14.15 -23.32
C LEU A 183 -0.52 -15.37 -24.26
N SER A 184 0.52 -16.17 -24.42
CA SER A 184 0.54 -17.32 -25.33
C SER A 184 -0.44 -18.44 -24.99
N GLY A 185 -1.15 -18.35 -23.87
CA GLY A 185 -2.20 -19.28 -23.45
C GLY A 185 -3.64 -18.79 -23.63
N LEU A 186 -3.85 -17.65 -24.26
CA LEU A 186 -5.18 -17.06 -24.51
C LEU A 186 -5.68 -17.30 -25.95
N GLU A 187 -5.46 -18.51 -26.53
CA GLU A 187 -6.13 -18.96 -27.76
C GLU A 187 -7.40 -19.75 -27.46
#